data_afc027a579bc187c22636edaa35ed98a
#
_entry.id   afc027a579bc187c22636edaa35ed98a
#
_cell.length_a   1.000
_cell.length_b   1.000
_cell.length_c   1.000
_cell.angle_alpha   90.00
_cell.angle_beta   90.00
_cell.angle_gamma   90.00
#
_symmetry.space_group_name_H-M   'P 1'
#
loop_
_entity.id
_entity.type
_entity.pdbx_description
1 polymer ?
#
loop_
_entity_poly.entity_id
_entity_poly.type
_entity_poly.pdbx_seq_one_letter_code
_entity_poly.pdbx_strand_id
1 'polypeptide(L)'
;EIYKKFLFKNFSFLIFLFLRNILNLSFIKNAYGLIILFLTPKNFFSGNSELLSIAISKNFRNKYYGKKLIRKLDFYLRKKNKKEYIVKVEFNNRKAINFYLSNKFKHMFKTNYPLFDILYLKKKL
;
A
#
# COMPACT_ATOMS: atom_id res chain seq x y z
N GLU A 1 -2.34 -13.60 -10.89
CA GLU A 1 -2.27 -15.03 -11.26
C GLU A 1 -1.36 -15.84 -10.36
N ILE A 2 -0.16 -15.37 -10.02
CA ILE A 2 0.82 -16.07 -9.17
C ILE A 2 0.25 -16.42 -7.79
N TYR A 3 -0.44 -15.47 -7.15
CA TYR A 3 -1.04 -15.67 -5.81
C TYR A 3 -2.17 -16.71 -5.81
N LYS A 4 -2.97 -16.79 -6.88
CA LYS A 4 -4.02 -17.81 -7.01
C LYS A 4 -3.42 -19.21 -7.09
N LYS A 5 -2.39 -19.42 -7.93
CA LYS A 5 -1.67 -20.68 -8.04
C LYS A 5 -1.04 -21.12 -6.72
N PHE A 6 -0.43 -20.18 -5.98
CA PHE A 6 0.16 -20.45 -4.66
C PHE A 6 -0.90 -20.89 -3.65
N LEU A 7 -2.04 -20.20 -3.58
CA LEU A 7 -3.13 -20.54 -2.68
C LEU A 7 -3.73 -21.92 -3.00
N PHE A 8 -3.95 -22.23 -4.28
CA PHE A 8 -4.45 -23.54 -4.67
C PHE A 8 -3.49 -24.67 -4.32
N LYS A 9 -2.19 -24.49 -4.57
CA LYS A 9 -1.17 -25.50 -4.28
C LYS A 9 -1.02 -25.80 -2.78
N ASN A 10 -1.29 -24.85 -1.91
CA ASN A 10 -1.12 -24.98 -0.46
C ASN A 10 -2.46 -24.99 0.30
N PHE A 11 -3.57 -25.25 -0.38
CA PHE A 11 -4.91 -25.12 0.20
C PHE A 11 -5.13 -26.02 1.43
N SER A 12 -4.71 -27.28 1.37
CA SER A 12 -4.80 -28.21 2.50
C SER A 12 -3.98 -27.75 3.71
N PHE A 13 -2.79 -27.22 3.49
CA PHE A 13 -1.94 -26.67 4.55
C PHE A 13 -2.57 -25.40 5.17
N LEU A 14 -3.17 -24.54 4.36
CA LEU A 14 -3.87 -23.35 4.84
C LEU A 14 -5.10 -23.72 5.67
N ILE A 15 -5.86 -24.75 5.27
CA ILE A 15 -6.98 -25.27 6.07
C ILE A 15 -6.48 -25.82 7.40
N PHE A 16 -5.41 -26.60 7.40
CA PHE A 16 -4.81 -27.12 8.62
C PHE A 16 -4.38 -26.00 9.59
N LEU A 17 -3.71 -24.98 9.09
CA LEU A 17 -3.33 -23.80 9.90
C LEU A 17 -4.56 -23.07 10.44
N PHE A 18 -5.60 -22.94 9.62
CA PHE A 18 -6.86 -22.30 10.04
C PHE A 18 -7.54 -23.08 11.17
N LEU A 19 -7.71 -24.40 11.01
CA LEU A 19 -8.32 -25.26 12.01
C LEU A 19 -7.51 -25.28 13.32
N ARG A 20 -6.19 -25.33 13.24
CA ARG A 20 -5.32 -25.29 14.42
C ARG A 20 -5.44 -23.99 15.22
N ASN A 21 -5.71 -22.86 14.55
CA ASN A 21 -5.70 -21.54 15.16
C ASN A 21 -7.10 -20.91 15.29
N ILE A 22 -8.16 -21.64 14.99
CA ILE A 22 -9.54 -21.12 14.96
C ILE A 22 -9.99 -20.53 16.30
N LEU A 23 -9.44 -21.00 17.43
CA LEU A 23 -9.72 -20.49 18.76
C LEU A 23 -8.87 -19.26 19.14
N ASN A 24 -7.90 -18.89 18.29
CA ASN A 24 -7.05 -17.73 18.53
C ASN A 24 -7.69 -16.46 17.96
N LEU A 25 -8.15 -15.58 18.85
CA LEU A 25 -8.82 -14.33 18.47
C LEU A 25 -7.95 -13.45 17.55
N SER A 26 -6.64 -13.42 17.76
CA SER A 26 -5.70 -12.67 16.93
C SER A 26 -5.60 -13.26 15.52
N PHE A 27 -5.63 -14.59 15.41
CA PHE A 27 -5.64 -15.28 14.12
C PHE A 27 -6.92 -14.98 13.33
N ILE A 28 -8.08 -15.01 14.01
CA ILE A 28 -9.38 -14.70 13.38
C ILE A 28 -9.40 -13.26 12.86
N LYS A 29 -8.93 -12.29 13.66
CA LYS A 29 -8.83 -10.88 13.23
C LYS A 29 -7.92 -10.72 12.02
N ASN A 30 -6.77 -11.39 12.01
CA ASN A 30 -5.82 -11.33 10.89
C ASN A 30 -6.37 -11.98 9.63
N ALA A 31 -7.03 -13.14 9.76
CA ALA A 31 -7.69 -13.84 8.66
C ALA A 31 -8.82 -12.99 8.05
N TYR A 32 -9.64 -12.37 8.89
CA TYR A 32 -10.70 -11.45 8.47
C TYR A 32 -10.12 -10.23 7.73
N GLY A 33 -9.04 -9.64 8.22
CA GLY A 33 -8.34 -8.56 7.55
C GLY A 33 -7.82 -8.94 6.16
N LEU A 34 -7.27 -10.14 6.01
CA LEU A 34 -6.83 -10.68 4.71
C LEU A 34 -8.02 -10.89 3.77
N ILE A 35 -9.12 -11.46 4.24
CA ILE A 35 -10.34 -11.66 3.44
C ILE A 35 -10.86 -10.31 2.92
N ILE A 36 -10.94 -9.29 3.77
CA ILE A 36 -11.35 -7.96 3.34
C ILE A 36 -10.39 -7.39 2.31
N LEU A 37 -9.07 -7.56 2.50
CA LEU A 37 -8.08 -7.10 1.53
C LEU A 37 -8.27 -7.76 0.15
N PHE A 38 -8.67 -9.04 0.10
CA PHE A 38 -8.98 -9.75 -1.13
C PHE A 38 -10.31 -9.34 -1.76
N LEU A 39 -11.31 -9.05 -0.94
CA LEU A 39 -12.65 -8.67 -1.38
C LEU A 39 -12.74 -7.18 -1.77
N THR A 40 -11.78 -6.35 -1.31
CA THR A 40 -11.77 -4.93 -1.69
C THR A 40 -11.51 -4.81 -3.19
N PRO A 41 -12.42 -4.23 -3.96
CA PRO A 41 -12.26 -4.15 -5.41
C PRO A 41 -11.00 -3.37 -5.74
N LYS A 42 -10.08 -4.00 -6.48
CA LYS A 42 -8.87 -3.37 -7.01
C LYS A 42 -9.17 -2.20 -7.94
N ASN A 43 -10.43 -2.04 -8.31
CA ASN A 43 -10.90 -1.11 -9.33
C ASN A 43 -11.14 0.32 -8.85
N PHE A 44 -10.87 0.63 -7.57
CA PHE A 44 -11.03 2.00 -7.09
C PHE A 44 -10.14 3.01 -7.85
N PHE A 45 -9.13 2.52 -8.57
CA PHE A 45 -8.16 3.33 -9.30
C PHE A 45 -7.78 2.72 -10.66
N SER A 46 -8.76 2.19 -11.41
CA SER A 46 -8.50 1.75 -12.77
C SER A 46 -7.96 2.94 -13.59
N GLY A 47 -6.70 2.84 -14.02
CA GLY A 47 -6.04 3.87 -14.82
C GLY A 47 -5.00 4.74 -14.10
N ASN A 48 -4.97 4.78 -12.78
CA ASN A 48 -3.98 5.56 -12.03
C ASN A 48 -2.70 4.75 -11.74
N SER A 49 -1.55 5.41 -11.86
CA SER A 49 -0.28 4.84 -11.41
C SER A 49 -0.21 4.88 -9.90
N GLU A 50 0.35 3.85 -9.27
CA GLU A 50 0.53 3.77 -7.83
C GLU A 50 2.02 3.67 -7.48
N LEU A 51 2.48 4.49 -6.53
CA LEU A 51 3.77 4.35 -5.89
C LEU A 51 3.62 3.36 -4.72
N LEU A 52 4.09 2.12 -4.91
CA LEU A 52 3.96 1.07 -3.92
C LEU A 52 4.84 1.30 -2.69
N SER A 53 6.09 1.69 -2.92
CA SER A 53 7.03 1.96 -1.83
C SER A 53 8.16 2.87 -2.26
N ILE A 54 8.75 3.56 -1.29
CA ILE A 54 10.00 4.29 -1.42
C ILE A 54 10.84 4.00 -0.17
N ALA A 55 12.06 3.56 -0.36
CA ALA A 55 12.96 3.24 0.73
C ALA A 55 14.31 3.94 0.55
N ILE A 56 14.87 4.42 1.65
CA ILE A 56 16.18 5.06 1.69
C ILE A 56 16.94 4.47 2.88
N SER A 57 18.14 4.00 2.63
CA SER A 57 19.07 3.52 3.66
C SER A 57 19.27 4.58 4.75
N LYS A 58 19.43 4.15 6.00
CA LYS A 58 19.54 5.04 7.18
C LYS A 58 20.59 6.14 6.98
N ASN A 59 21.75 5.81 6.42
CA ASN A 59 22.88 6.72 6.21
C ASN A 59 22.60 7.84 5.18
N PHE A 60 21.56 7.68 4.36
CA PHE A 60 21.17 8.62 3.31
C PHE A 60 19.84 9.34 3.61
N ARG A 61 19.22 9.07 4.77
CA ARG A 61 18.00 9.79 5.19
C ARG A 61 18.31 11.23 5.53
N ASN A 62 17.31 12.10 5.45
CA ASN A 62 17.39 13.54 5.74
C ASN A 62 18.37 14.34 4.83
N LYS A 63 18.89 13.72 3.76
CA LYS A 63 19.80 14.32 2.77
C LYS A 63 19.12 14.58 1.42
N TYR A 64 17.81 14.87 1.42
CA TYR A 64 17.00 15.18 0.23
C TYR A 64 16.89 14.08 -0.83
N TYR A 65 17.45 12.88 -0.61
CA TYR A 65 17.37 11.79 -1.59
C TYR A 65 15.92 11.34 -1.86
N GLY A 66 15.05 11.31 -0.86
CA GLY A 66 13.63 11.02 -1.05
C GLY A 66 12.96 12.00 -2.03
N LYS A 67 13.23 13.29 -1.87
CA LYS A 67 12.73 14.32 -2.77
C LYS A 67 13.28 14.17 -4.19
N LYS A 68 14.57 13.79 -4.34
CA LYS A 68 15.17 13.49 -5.65
C LYS A 68 14.50 12.29 -6.32
N LEU A 69 14.19 11.23 -5.57
CA LEU A 69 13.48 10.05 -6.09
C LEU A 69 12.08 10.41 -6.56
N ILE A 70 11.31 11.16 -5.78
CA ILE A 70 9.98 11.63 -6.19
C ILE A 70 10.06 12.47 -7.47
N ARG A 71 11.01 13.39 -7.57
CA ARG A 71 11.21 14.20 -8.80
C ARG A 71 11.53 13.35 -10.03
N LYS A 72 12.39 12.32 -9.88
CA LYS A 72 12.69 11.38 -10.97
C LYS A 72 11.46 10.59 -11.39
N LEU A 73 10.66 10.14 -10.42
CA LEU A 73 9.40 9.46 -10.69
C LEU A 73 8.41 10.37 -11.41
N ASP A 74 8.23 11.61 -10.95
CA ASP A 74 7.38 12.62 -11.61
C ASP A 74 7.78 12.79 -13.08
N PHE A 75 9.07 12.95 -13.35
CA PHE A 75 9.57 13.08 -14.71
C PHE A 75 9.30 11.85 -15.57
N TYR A 76 9.55 10.65 -15.03
CA TYR A 76 9.26 9.39 -15.73
C TYR A 76 7.78 9.22 -16.04
N LEU A 77 6.90 9.50 -15.07
CA LEU A 77 5.46 9.37 -15.25
C LEU A 77 4.91 10.38 -16.27
N ARG A 78 5.42 11.62 -16.29
CA ARG A 78 5.09 12.61 -17.34
C ARG A 78 5.48 12.13 -18.72
N LYS A 79 6.66 11.54 -18.89
CA LYS A 79 7.07 10.91 -20.17
C LYS A 79 6.16 9.76 -20.61
N LYS A 80 5.48 9.10 -19.67
CA LYS A 80 4.47 8.07 -19.91
C LYS A 80 3.06 8.63 -20.03
N ASN A 81 2.89 9.94 -20.23
CA ASN A 81 1.61 10.65 -20.34
C ASN A 81 0.67 10.41 -19.15
N LYS A 82 1.22 10.12 -17.97
CA LYS A 82 0.44 10.04 -16.74
C LYS A 82 0.18 11.43 -16.20
N LYS A 83 -1.06 11.69 -15.77
CA LYS A 83 -1.47 13.00 -15.23
C LYS A 83 -1.37 13.06 -13.71
N GLU A 84 -1.46 11.91 -13.06
CA GLU A 84 -1.44 11.80 -11.61
C GLU A 84 -1.04 10.40 -11.17
N TYR A 85 -0.68 10.27 -9.90
CA TYR A 85 -0.45 8.98 -9.26
C TYR A 85 -0.78 9.05 -7.77
N ILE A 86 -0.96 7.90 -7.16
CA ILE A 86 -1.35 7.76 -5.76
C ILE A 86 -0.28 7.03 -4.96
N VAL A 87 -0.35 7.21 -3.65
CA VAL A 87 0.37 6.40 -2.67
C VAL A 87 -0.56 6.06 -1.52
N LYS A 88 -0.42 4.85 -1.00
CA LYS A 88 -1.12 4.37 0.19
C LYS A 88 -0.16 4.44 1.37
N VAL A 89 -0.58 5.04 2.45
CA VAL A 89 0.24 5.22 3.65
C VAL A 89 -0.56 4.78 4.87
N GLU A 90 0.04 4.00 5.74
CA GLU A 90 -0.58 3.70 7.02
C GLU A 90 -0.83 4.99 7.80
N PHE A 91 -2.04 5.16 8.33
CA PHE A 91 -2.48 6.41 8.96
C PHE A 91 -1.61 6.82 10.16
N ASN A 92 -1.05 5.85 10.87
CA ASN A 92 -0.16 6.10 12.01
C ASN A 92 1.27 6.49 11.60
N ASN A 93 1.65 6.28 10.34
CA ASN A 93 2.99 6.62 9.84
C ASN A 93 3.11 8.12 9.53
N ARG A 94 3.10 8.95 10.58
CA ARG A 94 3.17 10.42 10.48
C ARG A 94 4.40 10.90 9.70
N LYS A 95 5.54 10.20 9.83
CA LYS A 95 6.77 10.56 9.11
C LYS A 95 6.60 10.41 7.59
N ALA A 96 6.01 9.32 7.14
CA ALA A 96 5.73 9.10 5.72
C ALA A 96 4.67 10.08 5.21
N ILE A 97 3.59 10.32 5.96
CA ILE A 97 2.55 11.28 5.58
C ILE A 97 3.17 12.67 5.37
N ASN A 98 3.92 13.19 6.34
CA ASN A 98 4.57 14.49 6.25
C ASN A 98 5.55 14.56 5.07
N PHE A 99 6.31 13.49 4.81
CA PHE A 99 7.18 13.39 3.64
C PHE A 99 6.39 13.53 2.33
N TYR A 100 5.28 12.85 2.17
CA TYR A 100 4.49 12.96 0.94
C TYR A 100 3.82 14.32 0.81
N LEU A 101 3.24 14.86 1.88
CA LEU A 101 2.62 16.20 1.87
C LEU A 101 3.64 17.28 1.50
N SER A 102 4.86 17.23 2.04
CA SER A 102 5.95 18.17 1.68
C SER A 102 6.41 18.02 0.23
N ASN A 103 6.11 16.90 -0.43
CA ASN A 103 6.36 16.65 -1.85
C ASN A 103 5.13 16.87 -2.75
N LYS A 104 4.17 17.71 -2.31
CA LYS A 104 2.98 18.16 -3.05
C LYS A 104 1.92 17.07 -3.27
N PHE A 105 1.92 16.01 -2.48
CA PHE A 105 0.77 15.12 -2.42
C PHE A 105 -0.36 15.78 -1.63
N LYS A 106 -1.59 15.45 -1.97
CA LYS A 106 -2.80 15.91 -1.30
C LYS A 106 -3.60 14.73 -0.77
N HIS A 107 -4.28 14.94 0.34
CA HIS A 107 -5.23 13.95 0.86
C HIS A 107 -6.33 13.67 -0.16
N MET A 108 -6.70 12.40 -0.29
CA MET A 108 -7.89 11.97 -1.03
C MET A 108 -8.96 11.51 -0.05
N PHE A 109 -8.74 10.36 0.56
CA PHE A 109 -9.63 9.78 1.54
C PHE A 109 -8.85 8.81 2.45
N LYS A 110 -9.49 8.41 3.53
CA LYS A 110 -9.02 7.41 4.48
C LYS A 110 -9.95 6.20 4.42
N THR A 111 -9.39 5.01 4.44
CA THR A 111 -10.14 3.78 4.62
C THR A 111 -9.84 3.20 5.98
N ASN A 112 -10.88 2.71 6.65
CA ASN A 112 -10.75 2.05 7.93
C ASN A 112 -10.80 0.53 7.66
N TYR A 113 -9.65 -0.12 7.76
CA TYR A 113 -9.58 -1.57 7.74
C TYR A 113 -9.58 -2.12 9.17
N PRO A 114 -10.04 -3.35 9.40
CA PRO A 114 -10.12 -3.92 10.74
C PRO A 114 -8.80 -3.94 11.52
N LEU A 115 -7.66 -3.98 10.79
CA LEU A 115 -6.32 -4.09 11.39
C LEU A 115 -5.52 -2.79 11.31
N PHE A 116 -5.83 -1.92 10.35
CA PHE A 116 -5.08 -0.68 10.13
C PHE A 116 -5.86 0.29 9.25
N ASP A 117 -5.66 1.55 9.49
CA ASP A 117 -6.19 2.63 8.69
C ASP A 117 -5.22 2.99 7.58
N ILE A 118 -5.70 3.11 6.36
CA ILE A 118 -4.91 3.54 5.21
C ILE A 118 -5.35 4.92 4.76
N LEU A 119 -4.38 5.80 4.62
CA LEU A 119 -4.54 7.12 4.03
C LEU A 119 -4.10 7.09 2.57
N TYR A 120 -4.97 7.51 1.69
CA TYR A 120 -4.69 7.66 0.27
C TYR A 120 -4.29 9.09 -0.02
N LEU A 121 -3.12 9.25 -0.59
CA LEU A 121 -2.60 10.54 -1.02
C LEU A 121 -2.40 10.52 -2.53
N LYS A 122 -2.71 11.65 -3.18
CA LYS A 122 -2.60 11.82 -4.62
C LYS A 122 -1.68 12.98 -4.98
N LYS A 123 -0.90 12.81 -6.03
CA LYS A 123 -0.10 13.87 -6.63
C LYS A 123 -0.47 14.05 -8.09
N LYS A 124 -0.78 15.29 -8.47
CA LYS A 124 -0.87 15.71 -9.88
C LYS A 124 0.53 16.01 -10.41
N LEU A 125 0.77 15.65 -11.66
CA LEU A 125 2.06 15.80 -12.36
C LEU A 125 2.13 17.08 -13.17
#